data_99d01390c26b83f252633bc407f0ad7b
#
_entry.id   99d01390c26b83f252633bc407f0ad7b
#
_cell.length_a   1.000
_cell.length_b   1.000
_cell.length_c   1.000
_cell.angle_alpha   90.00
_cell.angle_beta   90.00
_cell.angle_gamma   90.00
#
_symmetry.space_group_name_H-M   'P 1'
#
loop_
_entity.id
_entity.type
_entity.pdbx_description
1 polymer ?
#
loop_
_entity_poly.entity_id
_entity_poly.type
_entity_poly.pdbx_seq_one_letter_code
_entity_poly.pdbx_strand_id
1 'polypeptide(L)'
;MKTMNKIFALAAAAVAVVACTTEANDIQKPVNLVPVEFSASLDDTTEPVSKTTLFNNAYVKWEATDKVTLLSGENYSVATELSIKEGGMAEDGSWANFVGLADEGSEAFIAVYPHSAANKYENGTVSVTIPSEQVCIKTGMQSGANVSVAASTGTDLKFRNVGTLLGYEIFGSVASVTDKIQIRAKKADGTYAKLTGTAQVTIGEDGIPVATEGSEEAVTLLAPEGGFVAGVFYFVVYPGEYQALEYTFVNKNGNETKWTSKQSVTLGRSERHVILNIPSPYDVALPDEVEINWNFVSNWPFVEKCLATADQAYNGSQYTGDTYTYVYEHAKGKNHYTMIIKGQDGTYSKQGSYLLMSKAKSRLSLPVLPGMAIKSVEIGVQNSATYPKPVKITKADSFTTFVAFPKSVSKDEPGKLEFPLTSGDSTITPEAGQRYWLYFDSASTQIAYINIVYTKPAVAEE
;
A
#
# COMPACT_ATOMS: atom_id res chain seq x y z
N MET A 1 3.18 11.70 -59.77
CA MET A 1 3.41 11.98 -58.34
C MET A 1 3.89 10.70 -57.70
N LYS A 2 5.18 10.63 -57.35
CA LYS A 2 5.84 9.42 -56.88
C LYS A 2 5.95 9.51 -55.34
N THR A 3 5.31 8.61 -54.62
CA THR A 3 5.48 8.40 -53.17
C THR A 3 6.76 7.63 -52.95
N MET A 4 7.74 8.25 -52.28
CA MET A 4 8.97 7.60 -51.88
C MET A 4 8.75 6.89 -50.55
N ASN A 5 8.75 5.56 -50.54
CA ASN A 5 8.89 4.74 -49.37
C ASN A 5 10.34 4.84 -48.84
N LYS A 6 10.51 5.40 -47.65
CA LYS A 6 11.80 5.32 -46.95
C LYS A 6 11.82 4.02 -46.13
N ILE A 7 12.58 3.07 -46.68
CA ILE A 7 12.98 1.85 -45.94
C ILE A 7 14.13 2.25 -45.01
N PHE A 8 13.90 2.18 -43.69
CA PHE A 8 14.99 2.23 -42.72
C PHE A 8 15.57 0.84 -42.59
N ALA A 9 16.79 0.67 -43.10
CA ALA A 9 17.61 -0.50 -42.86
C ALA A 9 18.21 -0.39 -41.46
N LEU A 10 17.75 -1.20 -40.52
CA LEU A 10 18.34 -1.37 -39.19
C LEU A 10 19.48 -2.40 -39.36
N ALA A 11 20.71 -1.99 -39.09
CA ALA A 11 21.90 -2.87 -39.17
C ALA A 11 21.83 -3.86 -37.98
N ALA A 12 21.63 -5.13 -38.26
CA ALA A 12 21.73 -6.20 -37.30
C ALA A 12 23.18 -6.45 -36.92
N ALA A 13 23.59 -6.10 -35.70
CA ALA A 13 24.84 -6.54 -35.12
C ALA A 13 24.61 -7.92 -34.47
N ALA A 14 25.02 -8.97 -35.12
CA ALA A 14 25.04 -10.31 -34.56
C ALA A 14 26.17 -10.40 -33.52
N VAL A 15 25.78 -10.48 -32.23
CA VAL A 15 26.70 -10.80 -31.14
C VAL A 15 26.67 -12.31 -30.95
N ALA A 16 27.69 -13.01 -31.40
CA ALA A 16 27.91 -14.43 -31.10
C ALA A 16 28.52 -14.52 -29.68
N VAL A 17 27.77 -14.99 -28.73
CA VAL A 17 28.30 -15.40 -27.42
C VAL A 17 28.76 -16.84 -27.52
N VAL A 18 30.08 -17.04 -27.53
CA VAL A 18 30.68 -18.37 -27.43
C VAL A 18 30.86 -18.68 -25.94
N ALA A 19 30.00 -19.52 -25.39
CA ALA A 19 30.23 -20.15 -24.09
C ALA A 19 30.90 -21.51 -24.31
N CYS A 20 32.17 -21.63 -23.94
CA CYS A 20 32.83 -22.94 -23.82
C CYS A 20 32.55 -23.54 -22.49
N THR A 21 31.72 -24.59 -22.43
CA THR A 21 31.78 -25.60 -21.38
C THR A 21 31.74 -26.98 -22.02
N THR A 22 32.72 -27.80 -21.69
CA THR A 22 32.84 -29.20 -22.04
C THR A 22 31.89 -30.02 -21.19
N GLU A 23 30.99 -30.75 -21.83
CA GLU A 23 30.60 -32.14 -21.73
C GLU A 23 29.13 -32.39 -22.14
N ALA A 24 28.96 -33.49 -22.91
CA ALA A 24 27.74 -34.07 -23.43
C ALA A 24 27.04 -33.38 -24.62
N ASN A 25 27.03 -34.10 -25.73
CA ASN A 25 26.39 -33.81 -27.02
C ASN A 25 24.89 -33.60 -26.93
N ASP A 26 24.44 -32.45 -26.49
CA ASP A 26 23.19 -31.85 -26.94
C ASP A 26 23.56 -30.79 -27.98
N ILE A 27 23.23 -31.07 -29.24
CA ILE A 27 23.35 -30.06 -30.31
C ILE A 27 22.26 -29.01 -30.01
N GLN A 28 22.61 -28.01 -29.22
CA GLN A 28 21.73 -26.88 -29.03
C GLN A 28 21.48 -26.24 -30.38
N LYS A 29 20.23 -26.26 -30.81
CA LYS A 29 19.79 -25.56 -32.01
C LYS A 29 20.25 -24.09 -31.88
N PRO A 30 20.92 -23.53 -32.91
CA PRO A 30 21.36 -22.13 -32.79
C PRO A 30 20.15 -21.22 -32.56
N VAL A 31 20.18 -20.45 -31.47
CA VAL A 31 19.15 -19.47 -31.15
C VAL A 31 19.21 -18.36 -32.18
N ASN A 32 18.12 -18.19 -32.94
CA ASN A 32 18.00 -17.10 -33.90
C ASN A 32 17.06 -16.03 -33.31
N LEU A 33 17.61 -14.89 -32.92
CA LEU A 33 16.86 -13.82 -32.29
C LEU A 33 16.32 -12.85 -33.33
N VAL A 34 15.02 -12.54 -33.25
CA VAL A 34 14.31 -11.59 -34.10
C VAL A 34 13.72 -10.45 -33.28
N PRO A 35 13.62 -9.23 -33.85
CA PRO A 35 12.97 -8.11 -33.19
C PRO A 35 11.47 -8.39 -32.95
N VAL A 36 11.02 -8.04 -31.75
CA VAL A 36 9.61 -8.18 -31.32
C VAL A 36 9.11 -6.91 -30.66
N GLU A 37 7.80 -6.70 -30.73
CA GLU A 37 7.10 -5.66 -30.00
C GLU A 37 5.86 -6.26 -29.33
N PHE A 38 5.68 -5.98 -28.04
CA PHE A 38 4.56 -6.42 -27.23
C PHE A 38 3.83 -5.24 -26.62
N SER A 39 2.51 -5.27 -26.63
CA SER A 39 1.67 -4.40 -25.80
C SER A 39 1.54 -5.01 -24.42
N ALA A 40 1.87 -4.26 -23.39
CA ALA A 40 1.78 -4.71 -22.00
C ALA A 40 0.74 -3.89 -21.23
N SER A 41 -0.20 -4.58 -20.65
CA SER A 41 -1.17 -4.05 -19.70
C SER A 41 -1.13 -4.85 -18.42
N LEU A 42 -1.82 -4.37 -17.42
CA LEU A 42 -1.90 -5.02 -16.12
C LEU A 42 -3.35 -5.42 -15.90
N ASP A 43 -3.53 -6.72 -15.73
CA ASP A 43 -4.84 -7.39 -15.71
C ASP A 43 -5.01 -8.14 -14.39
N ASP A 44 -5.07 -7.39 -13.27
CA ASP A 44 -5.59 -7.92 -12.02
C ASP A 44 -7.04 -7.46 -11.86
N THR A 45 -7.96 -8.28 -12.35
CA THR A 45 -9.39 -8.00 -12.46
C THR A 45 -10.17 -8.07 -11.14
N THR A 46 -9.52 -8.37 -10.04
CA THR A 46 -10.12 -8.42 -8.70
C THR A 46 -9.51 -7.34 -7.81
N GLU A 47 -10.13 -6.15 -7.84
CA GLU A 47 -9.81 -4.99 -7.01
C GLU A 47 -8.49 -4.26 -7.33
N PRO A 48 -8.46 -2.92 -7.20
CA PRO A 48 -7.36 -2.10 -7.71
C PRO A 48 -6.18 -2.09 -6.75
N VAL A 49 -5.38 -3.12 -6.76
CA VAL A 49 -4.12 -3.11 -6.03
C VAL A 49 -3.06 -3.78 -6.86
N SER A 50 -2.20 -3.02 -7.43
CA SER A 50 -0.83 -3.38 -7.74
C SER A 50 -0.26 -2.66 -8.94
N LYS A 51 1.02 -2.46 -8.93
CA LYS A 51 1.90 -2.17 -10.06
C LYS A 51 3.17 -1.47 -9.60
N THR A 52 4.12 -1.24 -10.48
CA THR A 52 5.52 -0.91 -10.18
C THR A 52 5.74 0.28 -9.26
N THR A 53 4.84 1.26 -9.30
CA THR A 53 4.79 2.39 -8.37
C THR A 53 3.33 2.65 -8.01
N LEU A 54 3.01 2.83 -6.73
CA LEU A 54 1.66 3.16 -6.32
C LEU A 54 1.30 4.59 -6.73
N PHE A 55 0.45 4.74 -7.73
CA PHE A 55 -0.18 6.01 -8.05
C PHE A 55 -1.38 6.23 -7.14
N ASN A 56 -1.39 7.33 -6.38
CA ASN A 56 -2.40 7.60 -5.35
C ASN A 56 -2.59 6.43 -4.36
N ASN A 57 -1.52 5.65 -4.10
CA ASN A 57 -1.54 4.45 -3.25
C ASN A 57 -2.60 3.41 -3.62
N ALA A 58 -3.10 3.41 -4.86
CA ALA A 58 -4.15 2.51 -5.29
C ALA A 58 -3.85 1.79 -6.61
N TYR A 59 -2.97 2.34 -7.44
CA TYR A 59 -2.67 1.79 -8.76
C TYR A 59 -1.18 1.71 -8.98
N VAL A 60 -0.72 0.71 -9.67
CA VAL A 60 0.64 0.61 -10.19
C VAL A 60 0.63 1.02 -11.65
N LYS A 61 1.68 1.64 -12.10
CA LYS A 61 1.84 2.15 -13.45
C LYS A 61 3.21 1.78 -13.99
N TRP A 62 3.31 1.66 -15.28
CA TRP A 62 4.59 1.56 -15.94
C TRP A 62 5.38 2.86 -15.81
N GLU A 63 6.67 2.75 -15.63
CA GLU A 63 7.62 3.85 -15.70
C GLU A 63 8.55 3.67 -16.91
N ALA A 64 8.96 4.77 -17.52
CA ALA A 64 9.73 4.73 -18.79
C ALA A 64 11.04 3.93 -18.73
N THR A 65 11.55 3.68 -17.52
CA THR A 65 12.76 2.91 -17.25
C THR A 65 12.50 1.43 -16.98
N ASP A 66 11.22 1.01 -16.93
CA ASP A 66 10.89 -0.37 -16.65
C ASP A 66 11.34 -1.32 -17.77
N LYS A 67 11.79 -2.48 -17.33
CA LYS A 67 12.25 -3.56 -18.20
C LYS A 67 11.64 -4.88 -17.74
N VAL A 68 11.41 -5.77 -18.68
CA VAL A 68 10.90 -7.12 -18.42
C VAL A 68 11.82 -8.17 -19.01
N THR A 69 11.84 -9.35 -18.39
CA THR A 69 12.44 -10.54 -19.01
C THR A 69 11.39 -11.19 -19.88
N LEU A 70 11.70 -11.41 -21.14
CA LEU A 70 10.91 -12.26 -22.03
C LEU A 70 11.55 -13.64 -22.11
N LEU A 71 10.78 -14.66 -21.83
CA LEU A 71 11.12 -16.06 -21.98
C LEU A 71 10.44 -16.60 -23.25
N SER A 72 11.22 -17.11 -24.17
CA SER A 72 10.80 -17.58 -25.49
C SER A 72 11.54 -18.86 -25.90
N GLY A 73 11.27 -19.39 -27.08
CA GLY A 73 11.89 -20.60 -27.58
C GLY A 73 11.25 -21.87 -27.05
N GLU A 74 11.84 -23.01 -27.41
CA GLU A 74 11.39 -24.30 -26.95
C GLU A 74 11.52 -24.39 -25.43
N ASN A 75 10.41 -24.74 -24.75
CA ASN A 75 10.32 -24.77 -23.29
C ASN A 75 10.77 -23.45 -22.61
N TYR A 76 10.59 -22.31 -23.27
CA TYR A 76 10.95 -20.97 -22.76
C TYR A 76 12.43 -20.86 -22.36
N SER A 77 13.29 -21.57 -23.08
CA SER A 77 14.73 -21.68 -22.76
C SER A 77 15.55 -20.42 -23.09
N VAL A 78 14.98 -19.51 -23.87
CA VAL A 78 15.64 -18.25 -24.29
C VAL A 78 15.11 -17.09 -23.49
N ALA A 79 15.97 -16.48 -22.69
CA ALA A 79 15.66 -15.30 -21.90
C ALA A 79 16.27 -14.04 -22.51
N THR A 80 15.46 -13.02 -22.75
CA THR A 80 15.88 -11.72 -23.30
C THR A 80 15.32 -10.57 -22.49
N GLU A 81 15.93 -9.40 -22.62
CA GLU A 81 15.42 -8.15 -22.04
C GLU A 81 14.54 -7.42 -23.04
N LEU A 82 13.35 -6.98 -22.59
CA LEU A 82 12.55 -6.00 -23.30
C LEU A 82 12.55 -4.68 -22.53
N SER A 83 12.59 -3.56 -23.25
CA SER A 83 12.50 -2.21 -22.70
C SER A 83 11.30 -1.49 -23.29
N ILE A 84 10.79 -0.49 -22.58
CA ILE A 84 9.69 0.34 -23.08
C ILE A 84 10.16 1.10 -24.33
N LYS A 85 9.35 1.03 -25.39
CA LYS A 85 9.56 1.75 -26.64
C LYS A 85 9.43 3.25 -26.40
N GLU A 86 10.33 4.04 -26.97
CA GLU A 86 10.26 5.50 -26.90
C GLU A 86 8.88 6.00 -27.43
N GLY A 87 8.18 6.78 -26.62
CA GLY A 87 6.81 7.23 -26.92
C GLY A 87 5.73 6.14 -26.90
N GLY A 88 6.08 4.91 -26.50
CA GLY A 88 5.17 3.75 -26.47
C GLY A 88 4.52 3.50 -25.13
N MET A 89 4.22 4.54 -24.33
CA MET A 89 3.59 4.39 -23.01
C MET A 89 2.45 5.40 -22.85
N ALA A 90 1.38 5.00 -22.20
CA ALA A 90 0.30 5.90 -21.80
C ALA A 90 0.80 6.96 -20.81
N GLU A 91 0.25 8.18 -20.86
CA GLU A 91 0.62 9.26 -19.92
C GLU A 91 0.38 8.88 -18.46
N ASP A 92 -0.67 8.09 -18.19
CA ASP A 92 -0.99 7.57 -16.87
C ASP A 92 -0.23 6.29 -16.50
N GLY A 93 0.58 5.74 -17.43
CA GLY A 93 1.34 4.51 -17.25
C GLY A 93 0.49 3.23 -17.19
N SER A 94 -0.77 3.26 -17.61
CA SER A 94 -1.68 2.11 -17.56
C SER A 94 -1.31 0.99 -18.54
N TRP A 95 -0.66 1.33 -19.64
CA TRP A 95 -0.12 0.39 -20.61
C TRP A 95 1.20 0.89 -21.19
N ALA A 96 2.00 -0.02 -21.73
CA ALA A 96 3.26 0.30 -22.42
C ALA A 96 3.54 -0.71 -23.53
N ASN A 97 4.21 -0.26 -24.60
CA ASN A 97 4.79 -1.13 -25.61
C ASN A 97 6.24 -1.44 -25.26
N PHE A 98 6.57 -2.70 -25.20
CA PHE A 98 7.91 -3.20 -24.97
C PHE A 98 8.53 -3.70 -26.26
N VAL A 99 9.79 -3.40 -26.46
CA VAL A 99 10.59 -3.84 -27.64
C VAL A 99 11.85 -4.55 -27.21
N GLY A 100 12.27 -5.52 -27.99
CA GLY A 100 13.48 -6.28 -27.77
C GLY A 100 13.62 -7.42 -28.76
N LEU A 101 14.17 -8.55 -28.31
CA LEU A 101 14.41 -9.72 -29.14
C LEU A 101 13.69 -10.95 -28.56
N ALA A 102 13.26 -11.88 -29.43
CA ALA A 102 12.76 -13.20 -29.06
C ALA A 102 13.34 -14.26 -29.98
N ASP A 103 13.28 -15.52 -29.57
CA ASP A 103 13.65 -16.64 -30.44
C ASP A 103 12.68 -16.75 -31.63
N GLU A 104 13.22 -16.88 -32.83
CA GLU A 104 12.47 -16.98 -34.09
C GLU A 104 11.52 -18.21 -34.05
N GLY A 105 10.28 -18.00 -34.41
CA GLY A 105 9.29 -19.08 -34.47
C GLY A 105 8.66 -19.43 -33.14
N SER A 106 8.91 -18.65 -32.08
CA SER A 106 8.19 -18.80 -30.82
C SER A 106 6.72 -18.41 -30.97
N GLU A 107 5.82 -19.31 -30.57
CA GLU A 107 4.36 -19.11 -30.60
C GLU A 107 3.79 -18.77 -29.23
N ALA A 108 4.58 -18.97 -28.17
CA ALA A 108 4.21 -18.69 -26.80
C ALA A 108 5.33 -18.01 -26.04
N PHE A 109 4.95 -17.13 -25.13
CA PHE A 109 5.86 -16.27 -24.39
C PHE A 109 5.47 -16.21 -22.93
N ILE A 110 6.46 -16.09 -22.06
CA ILE A 110 6.28 -15.70 -20.67
C ILE A 110 7.10 -14.43 -20.45
N ALA A 111 6.47 -13.41 -19.86
CA ALA A 111 7.16 -12.19 -19.47
C ALA A 111 7.17 -12.03 -17.95
N VAL A 112 8.28 -11.56 -17.40
CA VAL A 112 8.48 -11.36 -15.96
C VAL A 112 8.95 -9.94 -15.71
N TYR A 113 8.25 -9.23 -14.86
CA TYR A 113 8.67 -7.93 -14.32
C TYR A 113 9.09 -8.10 -12.84
N PRO A 114 10.16 -7.46 -12.40
CA PRO A 114 11.14 -6.72 -13.19
C PRO A 114 12.08 -7.66 -13.98
N HIS A 115 12.80 -7.09 -14.95
CA HIS A 115 13.85 -7.81 -15.62
C HIS A 115 14.93 -8.27 -14.64
N SER A 116 15.30 -9.54 -14.75
CA SER A 116 16.42 -10.13 -14.02
C SER A 116 16.99 -11.30 -14.80
N ALA A 117 18.31 -11.43 -14.80
CA ALA A 117 18.98 -12.62 -15.35
C ALA A 117 18.65 -13.91 -14.57
N ALA A 118 18.11 -13.79 -13.35
CA ALA A 118 17.64 -14.92 -12.54
C ALA A 118 16.24 -15.42 -12.93
N ASN A 119 15.49 -14.65 -13.71
CA ASN A 119 14.18 -15.06 -14.20
C ASN A 119 14.36 -16.15 -15.26
N LYS A 120 13.84 -17.34 -14.99
CA LYS A 120 13.95 -18.48 -15.89
C LYS A 120 12.76 -19.40 -15.73
N TYR A 121 12.49 -20.18 -16.78
CA TYR A 121 11.47 -21.24 -16.76
C TYR A 121 12.14 -22.60 -16.66
N GLU A 122 11.77 -23.35 -15.66
CA GLU A 122 12.25 -24.71 -15.45
C GLU A 122 11.13 -25.58 -14.83
N ASN A 123 11.00 -26.80 -15.28
CA ASN A 123 10.06 -27.78 -14.71
C ASN A 123 8.61 -27.29 -14.58
N GLY A 124 8.12 -26.51 -15.54
CA GLY A 124 6.73 -26.03 -15.54
C GLY A 124 6.51 -24.76 -14.70
N THR A 125 7.56 -24.18 -14.16
CA THR A 125 7.47 -23.00 -13.28
C THR A 125 8.44 -21.89 -13.71
N VAL A 126 8.10 -20.68 -13.33
CA VAL A 126 8.94 -19.47 -13.50
C VAL A 126 9.60 -19.13 -12.19
N SER A 127 10.93 -19.02 -12.18
CA SER A 127 11.66 -18.49 -11.03
C SER A 127 11.54 -16.97 -11.00
N VAL A 128 11.10 -16.43 -9.86
CA VAL A 128 11.00 -14.99 -9.62
C VAL A 128 11.54 -14.63 -8.24
N THR A 129 11.94 -13.38 -8.04
CA THR A 129 12.52 -12.96 -6.76
C THR A 129 11.88 -11.67 -6.26
N ILE A 130 11.26 -11.73 -5.09
CA ILE A 130 10.88 -10.55 -4.31
C ILE A 130 12.07 -10.19 -3.41
N PRO A 131 12.60 -8.94 -3.47
CA PRO A 131 13.74 -8.54 -2.65
C PRO A 131 13.44 -8.69 -1.14
N SER A 132 14.36 -9.27 -0.38
CA SER A 132 14.25 -9.34 1.08
C SER A 132 14.60 -8.03 1.78
N GLU A 133 15.37 -7.17 1.11
CA GLU A 133 15.57 -5.79 1.52
C GLU A 133 14.89 -4.85 0.53
N GLN A 134 14.08 -3.96 1.04
CA GLN A 134 13.31 -3.00 0.26
C GLN A 134 13.51 -1.61 0.84
N VAL A 135 13.68 -0.61 -0.02
CA VAL A 135 13.84 0.77 0.43
C VAL A 135 12.46 1.41 0.57
N CYS A 136 12.25 2.07 1.70
CA CYS A 136 11.05 2.83 1.94
C CYS A 136 10.87 3.94 0.88
N ILE A 137 9.71 3.97 0.27
CA ILE A 137 9.29 5.05 -0.64
C ILE A 137 8.05 5.70 -0.06
N LYS A 138 8.08 7.01 0.08
CA LYS A 138 7.02 7.80 0.72
C LYS A 138 5.63 7.60 0.10
N THR A 139 5.56 7.30 -1.17
CA THR A 139 4.30 7.23 -1.94
C THR A 139 3.93 5.81 -2.37
N GLY A 140 4.61 4.78 -1.84
CA GLY A 140 4.30 3.43 -2.28
C GLY A 140 5.30 2.36 -1.85
N MET A 141 5.67 1.51 -2.77
CA MET A 141 6.66 0.45 -2.63
C MET A 141 7.88 0.76 -3.49
N GLN A 142 9.00 0.12 -3.20
CA GLN A 142 10.19 0.19 -4.04
C GLN A 142 9.87 -0.28 -5.48
N SER A 143 10.33 0.48 -6.47
CA SER A 143 10.27 0.05 -7.87
C SER A 143 10.97 -1.29 -8.06
N GLY A 144 10.35 -2.21 -8.78
CA GLY A 144 10.87 -3.57 -8.99
C GLY A 144 10.69 -4.53 -7.82
N ALA A 145 10.18 -4.11 -6.66
CA ALA A 145 9.87 -5.06 -5.58
C ALA A 145 8.59 -5.85 -5.86
N ASN A 146 7.63 -5.25 -6.57
CA ASN A 146 6.39 -5.94 -6.93
C ASN A 146 6.57 -6.75 -8.22
N VAL A 147 6.77 -8.03 -8.05
CA VAL A 147 6.95 -8.98 -9.15
C VAL A 147 5.62 -9.28 -9.81
N SER A 148 5.60 -9.26 -11.14
CA SER A 148 4.44 -9.69 -11.93
C SER A 148 4.85 -10.53 -13.14
N VAL A 149 3.95 -11.39 -13.58
CA VAL A 149 4.16 -12.30 -14.71
C VAL A 149 3.01 -12.22 -15.70
N ALA A 150 3.32 -12.49 -16.97
CA ALA A 150 2.35 -12.63 -18.04
C ALA A 150 2.69 -13.85 -18.89
N ALA A 151 1.68 -14.61 -19.31
CA ALA A 151 1.82 -15.64 -20.34
C ALA A 151 0.95 -15.24 -21.54
N SER A 152 1.46 -15.43 -22.76
CA SER A 152 0.75 -15.05 -23.98
C SER A 152 1.15 -15.96 -25.15
N THR A 153 0.20 -16.21 -26.03
CA THR A 153 0.42 -16.82 -27.35
C THR A 153 0.39 -15.79 -28.49
N GLY A 154 0.48 -14.50 -28.14
CA GLY A 154 0.44 -13.39 -29.08
C GLY A 154 1.32 -12.24 -28.58
N THR A 155 1.01 -11.02 -29.06
CA THR A 155 1.77 -9.82 -28.73
C THR A 155 1.20 -9.00 -27.58
N ASP A 156 0.14 -9.48 -26.91
CA ASP A 156 -0.48 -8.83 -25.76
C ASP A 156 -0.04 -9.53 -24.48
N LEU A 157 0.67 -8.81 -23.63
CA LEU A 157 1.12 -9.26 -22.32
C LEU A 157 0.22 -8.68 -21.23
N LYS A 158 -0.54 -9.54 -20.57
CA LYS A 158 -1.38 -9.19 -19.43
C LYS A 158 -0.68 -9.59 -18.14
N PHE A 159 0.01 -8.63 -17.54
CA PHE A 159 0.76 -8.88 -16.31
C PHE A 159 -0.15 -9.01 -15.10
N ARG A 160 0.14 -9.99 -14.25
CA ARG A 160 -0.52 -10.22 -12.98
C ARG A 160 0.50 -10.33 -11.85
N ASN A 161 0.19 -9.71 -10.73
CA ASN A 161 1.11 -9.70 -9.59
C ASN A 161 1.25 -11.08 -8.97
N VAL A 162 2.45 -11.33 -8.50
CA VAL A 162 2.78 -12.54 -7.74
C VAL A 162 2.67 -12.29 -6.25
N GLY A 163 3.00 -11.08 -5.80
CA GLY A 163 3.05 -10.67 -4.41
C GLY A 163 1.75 -10.06 -3.87
N THR A 164 1.85 -9.62 -2.64
CA THR A 164 0.87 -8.81 -1.90
C THR A 164 1.57 -7.64 -1.22
N LEU A 165 0.81 -6.58 -0.87
CA LEU A 165 1.32 -5.42 -0.16
C LEU A 165 0.95 -5.50 1.32
N LEU A 166 1.96 -5.53 2.17
CA LEU A 166 1.81 -5.42 3.62
C LEU A 166 2.22 -4.01 4.06
N GLY A 167 1.24 -3.20 4.45
CA GLY A 167 1.45 -1.84 4.90
C GLY A 167 1.65 -1.75 6.41
N TYR A 168 2.50 -0.81 6.82
CA TYR A 168 2.73 -0.47 8.21
C TYR A 168 2.65 1.05 8.39
N GLU A 169 1.91 1.51 9.40
CA GLU A 169 1.82 2.93 9.75
C GLU A 169 2.92 3.31 10.75
N ILE A 170 3.85 4.17 10.33
CA ILE A 170 4.90 4.73 11.17
C ILE A 170 4.44 6.09 11.72
N PHE A 171 4.54 6.28 13.03
CA PHE A 171 4.27 7.58 13.68
C PHE A 171 5.52 8.47 13.73
N GLY A 172 5.32 9.79 13.76
CA GLY A 172 6.40 10.78 13.66
C GLY A 172 7.51 10.61 14.69
N SER A 173 7.15 10.30 15.93
CA SER A 173 8.10 10.04 17.02
C SER A 173 8.94 8.78 16.79
N VAL A 174 8.39 7.77 16.13
CA VAL A 174 9.07 6.51 15.79
C VAL A 174 9.88 6.68 14.52
N ALA A 175 9.32 7.37 13.51
CA ALA A 175 9.97 7.58 12.22
C ALA A 175 11.35 8.24 12.35
N SER A 176 11.44 9.27 13.19
CA SER A 176 12.69 10.07 13.35
C SER A 176 13.85 9.26 13.92
N VAL A 177 13.59 8.19 14.63
CA VAL A 177 14.60 7.35 15.30
C VAL A 177 14.79 5.97 14.70
N THR A 178 13.89 5.54 13.81
CA THR A 178 13.96 4.23 13.14
C THR A 178 14.93 4.27 11.96
N ASP A 179 15.76 3.25 11.84
CA ASP A 179 16.66 3.02 10.72
C ASP A 179 16.12 1.97 9.75
N LYS A 180 15.59 0.89 10.28
CA LYS A 180 14.95 -0.18 9.51
C LYS A 180 13.86 -0.91 10.29
N ILE A 181 12.96 -1.53 9.54
CA ILE A 181 11.88 -2.37 10.08
C ILE A 181 11.96 -3.72 9.38
N GLN A 182 12.03 -4.79 10.15
CA GLN A 182 12.01 -6.15 9.64
C GLN A 182 10.71 -6.84 10.06
N ILE A 183 10.13 -7.64 9.15
CA ILE A 183 8.97 -8.47 9.42
C ILE A 183 9.31 -9.93 9.16
N ARG A 184 8.87 -10.80 10.06
CA ARG A 184 8.79 -12.25 9.90
C ARG A 184 7.36 -12.70 10.18
N ALA A 185 6.95 -13.80 9.59
CA ALA A 185 5.60 -14.34 9.80
C ALA A 185 5.67 -15.77 10.34
N LYS A 186 4.91 -16.06 11.39
CA LYS A 186 4.80 -17.40 11.95
C LYS A 186 3.63 -18.15 11.32
N LYS A 187 3.85 -19.40 10.96
CA LYS A 187 2.84 -20.36 10.58
C LYS A 187 2.14 -20.97 11.81
N ALA A 188 1.08 -21.70 11.58
CA ALA A 188 0.34 -22.39 12.65
C ALA A 188 1.17 -23.44 13.41
N ASP A 189 2.19 -24.04 12.78
CA ASP A 189 3.12 -24.97 13.39
C ASP A 189 4.26 -24.31 14.18
N GLY A 190 4.27 -22.97 14.23
CA GLY A 190 5.27 -22.16 14.91
C GLY A 190 6.55 -21.89 14.13
N THR A 191 6.72 -22.49 12.93
CA THR A 191 7.84 -22.19 12.05
C THR A 191 7.66 -20.84 11.37
N TYR A 192 8.73 -20.27 10.82
CA TYR A 192 8.65 -19.05 10.04
C TYR A 192 8.34 -19.35 8.56
N ALA A 193 7.43 -18.58 8.00
CA ALA A 193 7.15 -18.59 6.58
C ALA A 193 8.28 -17.90 5.80
N LYS A 194 8.45 -18.30 4.55
CA LYS A 194 9.40 -17.67 3.62
C LYS A 194 8.68 -16.54 2.88
N LEU A 195 8.84 -15.30 3.36
CA LEU A 195 8.10 -14.14 2.89
C LEU A 195 8.62 -13.55 1.58
N THR A 196 9.92 -13.70 1.30
CA THR A 196 10.62 -13.05 0.19
C THR A 196 11.69 -13.99 -0.40
N GLY A 197 12.59 -13.43 -1.21
CA GLY A 197 13.60 -14.23 -1.91
C GLY A 197 13.04 -14.86 -3.19
N THR A 198 13.68 -15.93 -3.64
CA THR A 198 13.29 -16.62 -4.87
C THR A 198 12.17 -17.62 -4.60
N ALA A 199 11.13 -17.58 -5.42
CA ALA A 199 10.03 -18.55 -5.44
C ALA A 199 9.82 -19.11 -6.84
N GLN A 200 9.14 -20.26 -6.91
CA GLN A 200 8.68 -20.84 -8.16
C GLN A 200 7.22 -20.45 -8.37
N VAL A 201 6.89 -19.95 -9.56
CA VAL A 201 5.56 -19.49 -9.92
C VAL A 201 4.99 -20.39 -11.01
N THR A 202 3.85 -21.00 -10.74
CA THR A 202 3.02 -21.66 -11.76
C THR A 202 2.02 -20.64 -12.30
N ILE A 203 1.88 -20.55 -13.61
CA ILE A 203 0.84 -19.73 -14.25
C ILE A 203 -0.30 -20.66 -14.64
N GLY A 204 -1.48 -20.47 -14.05
CA GLY A 204 -2.68 -21.24 -14.35
C GLY A 204 -3.18 -21.01 -15.77
N GLU A 205 -4.11 -21.85 -16.25
CA GLU A 205 -4.75 -21.69 -17.57
C GLU A 205 -5.52 -20.36 -17.68
N ASP A 206 -6.00 -19.84 -16.56
CA ASP A 206 -6.63 -18.52 -16.43
C ASP A 206 -5.61 -17.36 -16.40
N GLY A 207 -4.32 -17.67 -16.46
CA GLY A 207 -3.21 -16.73 -16.37
C GLY A 207 -2.89 -16.27 -14.94
N ILE A 208 -3.58 -16.79 -13.91
CA ILE A 208 -3.35 -16.40 -12.52
C ILE A 208 -2.06 -17.06 -12.00
N PRO A 209 -1.09 -16.27 -11.51
CA PRO A 209 0.13 -16.83 -10.94
C PRO A 209 -0.11 -17.37 -9.52
N VAL A 210 0.47 -18.52 -9.25
CA VAL A 210 0.52 -19.12 -7.92
C VAL A 210 1.99 -19.34 -7.56
N ALA A 211 2.47 -18.63 -6.57
CA ALA A 211 3.83 -18.75 -6.07
C ALA A 211 3.94 -19.84 -4.98
N THR A 212 5.07 -20.53 -4.96
CA THR A 212 5.49 -21.25 -3.76
C THR A 212 5.89 -20.23 -2.68
N GLU A 213 6.23 -20.69 -1.48
CA GLU A 213 6.95 -19.84 -0.52
C GLU A 213 8.28 -19.39 -1.14
N GLY A 214 8.76 -18.22 -0.73
CA GLY A 214 10.07 -17.70 -1.10
C GLY A 214 11.24 -18.50 -0.52
N SER A 215 12.43 -17.96 -0.62
CA SER A 215 13.63 -18.55 0.00
C SER A 215 14.02 -17.90 1.33
N GLU A 216 13.52 -16.68 1.61
CA GLU A 216 13.90 -15.85 2.76
C GLU A 216 12.74 -15.66 3.74
N GLU A 217 13.02 -15.84 5.04
CA GLU A 217 12.01 -15.75 6.11
C GLU A 217 11.61 -14.32 6.47
N ALA A 218 12.42 -13.34 6.12
CA ALA A 218 12.21 -11.97 6.52
C ALA A 218 12.08 -11.03 5.33
N VAL A 219 11.35 -9.94 5.52
CA VAL A 219 11.43 -8.76 4.71
C VAL A 219 11.91 -7.59 5.56
N THR A 220 12.84 -6.80 5.05
CA THR A 220 13.39 -5.63 5.73
C THR A 220 13.09 -4.37 4.92
N LEU A 221 12.45 -3.39 5.52
CA LEU A 221 12.26 -2.06 4.96
C LEU A 221 13.34 -1.14 5.52
N LEU A 222 14.17 -0.64 4.63
CA LEU A 222 15.24 0.32 4.95
C LEU A 222 14.69 1.75 4.88
N ALA A 223 15.17 2.59 5.79
CA ALA A 223 14.87 4.01 5.72
C ALA A 223 15.42 4.61 4.42
N PRO A 224 14.70 5.55 3.76
CA PRO A 224 15.24 6.29 2.64
C PRO A 224 16.32 7.26 3.10
N GLU A 225 17.03 7.86 2.14
CA GLU A 225 17.92 8.99 2.46
C GLU A 225 17.14 10.10 3.20
N GLY A 226 17.67 10.53 4.33
CA GLY A 226 16.99 11.46 5.24
C GLY A 226 16.14 10.80 6.34
N GLY A 227 16.01 9.48 6.33
CA GLY A 227 15.28 8.69 7.34
C GLY A 227 13.80 8.53 7.03
N PHE A 228 13.13 7.71 7.83
CA PHE A 228 11.69 7.56 7.75
C PHE A 228 10.98 8.87 8.08
N VAL A 229 9.89 9.12 7.39
CA VAL A 229 8.89 10.13 7.76
C VAL A 229 7.63 9.39 8.24
N ALA A 230 6.75 10.05 8.95
CA ALA A 230 5.52 9.38 9.37
C ALA A 230 4.59 9.15 8.18
N GLY A 231 3.85 8.05 8.22
CA GLY A 231 2.95 7.63 7.15
C GLY A 231 2.84 6.13 7.04
N VAL A 232 2.14 5.67 6.00
CA VAL A 232 2.01 4.25 5.69
C VAL A 232 3.04 3.86 4.64
N PHE A 233 3.81 2.82 4.94
CA PHE A 233 4.82 2.26 4.06
C PHE A 233 4.50 0.81 3.76
N TYR A 234 4.93 0.33 2.59
CA TYR A 234 4.56 -0.97 2.09
C TYR A 234 5.78 -1.85 1.86
N PHE A 235 5.64 -3.09 2.31
CA PHE A 235 6.48 -4.22 1.96
C PHE A 235 5.78 -5.04 0.88
N VAL A 236 6.54 -5.56 -0.07
CA VAL A 236 6.06 -6.59 -0.97
C VAL A 236 6.50 -7.94 -0.43
N VAL A 237 5.55 -8.86 -0.27
CA VAL A 237 5.78 -10.20 0.25
C VAL A 237 4.98 -11.24 -0.55
N TYR A 238 5.34 -12.52 -0.43
CA TYR A 238 4.50 -13.59 -0.99
C TYR A 238 3.19 -13.73 -0.21
N PRO A 239 2.10 -14.11 -0.88
CA PRO A 239 0.82 -14.40 -0.23
C PRO A 239 0.92 -15.58 0.74
N GLY A 240 0.05 -15.62 1.74
CA GLY A 240 0.00 -16.73 2.67
C GLY A 240 -0.91 -16.48 3.87
N GLU A 241 -1.08 -17.54 4.68
CA GLU A 241 -1.83 -17.50 5.94
C GLU A 241 -0.85 -17.59 7.10
N TYR A 242 -0.90 -16.61 7.98
CA TYR A 242 0.05 -16.46 9.07
C TYR A 242 -0.64 -16.36 10.41
N GLN A 243 -0.15 -17.09 11.40
CA GLN A 243 -0.67 -17.07 12.76
C GLN A 243 -0.28 -15.78 13.48
N ALA A 244 0.90 -15.24 13.19
CA ALA A 244 1.36 -13.98 13.76
C ALA A 244 2.40 -13.33 12.86
N LEU A 245 2.44 -11.99 12.89
CA LEU A 245 3.51 -11.19 12.31
C LEU A 245 4.42 -10.68 13.43
N GLU A 246 5.71 -10.88 13.29
CA GLU A 246 6.75 -10.35 14.19
C GLU A 246 7.46 -9.19 13.52
N TYR A 247 7.44 -8.04 14.16
CA TYR A 247 8.12 -6.82 13.74
C TYR A 247 9.36 -6.63 14.61
N THR A 248 10.48 -6.39 13.96
CA THR A 248 11.71 -5.94 14.62
C THR A 248 12.01 -4.54 14.13
N PHE A 249 11.99 -3.59 15.03
CA PHE A 249 12.34 -2.21 14.76
C PHE A 249 13.78 -1.99 15.19
N VAL A 250 14.59 -1.45 14.32
CA VAL A 250 15.98 -1.12 14.61
C VAL A 250 16.13 0.39 14.57
N ASN A 251 16.62 0.98 15.66
CA ASN A 251 16.86 2.40 15.70
C ASN A 251 18.24 2.77 15.14
N LYS A 252 18.49 4.07 14.95
CA LYS A 252 19.75 4.60 14.41
C LYS A 252 21.00 4.25 15.25
N ASN A 253 20.81 3.78 16.48
CA ASN A 253 21.89 3.33 17.36
C ASN A 253 22.08 1.81 17.29
N GLY A 254 21.31 1.09 16.44
CA GLY A 254 21.34 -0.34 16.29
C GLY A 254 20.57 -1.13 17.36
N ASN A 255 19.86 -0.46 18.26
CA ASN A 255 19.04 -1.16 19.25
C ASN A 255 17.76 -1.71 18.60
N GLU A 256 17.41 -2.93 18.97
CA GLU A 256 16.23 -3.64 18.47
C GLU A 256 15.09 -3.62 19.49
N THR A 257 13.88 -3.44 18.98
CA THR A 257 12.64 -3.64 19.71
C THR A 257 11.72 -4.52 18.91
N LYS A 258 11.09 -5.51 19.55
CA LYS A 258 10.25 -6.50 18.88
C LYS A 258 8.78 -6.37 19.32
N TRP A 259 7.90 -6.55 18.38
CA TRP A 259 6.48 -6.63 18.61
C TRP A 259 5.88 -7.79 17.79
N THR A 260 4.89 -8.49 18.37
CA THR A 260 4.24 -9.62 17.71
C THR A 260 2.73 -9.37 17.66
N SER A 261 2.12 -9.56 16.50
CA SER A 261 0.67 -9.45 16.35
C SER A 261 -0.05 -10.53 17.17
N LYS A 262 -1.22 -10.16 17.71
CA LYS A 262 -2.07 -11.10 18.47
C LYS A 262 -3.11 -11.81 17.59
N GLN A 263 -3.23 -11.40 16.34
CA GLN A 263 -4.22 -11.92 15.40
C GLN A 263 -3.50 -12.55 14.22
N SER A 264 -4.10 -13.63 13.71
CA SER A 264 -3.72 -14.21 12.43
C SER A 264 -4.07 -13.24 11.29
N VAL A 265 -3.33 -13.35 10.20
CA VAL A 265 -3.55 -12.55 8.99
C VAL A 265 -3.45 -13.46 7.78
N THR A 266 -4.41 -13.31 6.86
CA THR A 266 -4.35 -13.89 5.52
C THR A 266 -3.99 -12.77 4.55
N LEU A 267 -2.90 -12.96 3.81
CA LEU A 267 -2.45 -12.06 2.77
C LEU A 267 -2.75 -12.71 1.43
N GLY A 268 -3.79 -12.28 0.76
CA GLY A 268 -4.15 -12.74 -0.58
C GLY A 268 -3.21 -12.15 -1.65
N ARG A 269 -3.10 -12.83 -2.78
CA ARG A 269 -2.36 -12.34 -3.95
C ARG A 269 -2.98 -11.03 -4.45
N SER A 270 -2.14 -10.06 -4.81
CA SER A 270 -2.58 -8.77 -5.35
C SER A 270 -3.46 -7.97 -4.39
N GLU A 271 -3.42 -8.27 -3.11
CA GLU A 271 -4.12 -7.55 -2.06
C GLU A 271 -3.23 -6.53 -1.37
N ARG A 272 -3.84 -5.68 -0.57
CA ARG A 272 -3.17 -4.73 0.29
C ARG A 272 -3.73 -4.79 1.70
N HIS A 273 -2.87 -5.14 2.64
CA HIS A 273 -3.16 -5.13 4.06
C HIS A 273 -2.39 -4.02 4.76
N VAL A 274 -3.05 -3.20 5.54
CA VAL A 274 -2.41 -2.17 6.37
C VAL A 274 -2.60 -2.52 7.83
N ILE A 275 -1.50 -2.77 8.52
CA ILE A 275 -1.51 -2.98 9.96
C ILE A 275 -1.47 -1.61 10.63
N LEU A 276 -2.57 -1.27 11.26
CA LEU A 276 -2.73 -0.05 12.05
C LEU A 276 -2.55 -0.38 13.54
N ASN A 277 -2.17 0.62 14.32
CA ASN A 277 -2.08 0.52 15.78
C ASN A 277 -1.01 -0.44 16.32
N ILE A 278 0.12 -0.60 15.61
CA ILE A 278 1.28 -1.21 16.27
C ILE A 278 1.76 -0.24 17.35
N PRO A 279 1.94 -0.69 18.61
CA PRO A 279 2.46 0.15 19.67
C PRO A 279 3.81 0.77 19.29
N SER A 280 4.11 1.94 19.82
CA SER A 280 5.45 2.52 19.62
C SER A 280 6.51 1.47 20.02
N PRO A 281 7.41 1.10 19.11
CA PRO A 281 8.41 0.07 19.39
C PRO A 281 9.51 0.57 20.33
N TYR A 282 9.54 1.85 20.63
CA TYR A 282 10.57 2.44 21.49
C TYR A 282 9.91 3.11 22.69
N ASP A 283 10.57 3.04 23.84
CA ASP A 283 10.36 3.96 24.96
C ASP A 283 10.85 5.37 24.59
N VAL A 284 10.30 5.89 23.51
CA VAL A 284 10.41 7.34 23.28
C VAL A 284 9.49 7.94 24.32
N ALA A 285 10.06 8.62 25.27
CA ALA A 285 9.29 9.37 26.27
C ALA A 285 8.45 10.38 25.48
N LEU A 286 7.22 9.99 25.13
CA LEU A 286 6.24 10.90 24.60
C LEU A 286 6.08 12.03 25.61
N PRO A 287 5.95 13.27 25.20
CA PRO A 287 5.59 14.35 26.12
C PRO A 287 4.30 13.98 26.84
N ASP A 288 4.08 14.51 28.03
CA ASP A 288 2.89 14.19 28.82
C ASP A 288 1.59 14.53 28.09
N GLU A 289 1.65 15.54 27.22
CA GLU A 289 0.55 15.90 26.33
C GLU A 289 1.06 16.14 24.90
N VAL A 290 0.25 15.78 23.91
CA VAL A 290 0.46 16.03 22.48
C VAL A 290 -0.80 16.66 21.91
N GLU A 291 -0.65 17.82 21.27
CA GLU A 291 -1.73 18.49 20.56
C GLU A 291 -1.62 18.27 19.04
N ILE A 292 -2.74 17.92 18.42
CA ILE A 292 -2.87 17.78 16.96
C ILE A 292 -3.94 18.74 16.50
N ASN A 293 -3.56 19.62 15.59
CA ASN A 293 -4.45 20.61 15.00
C ASN A 293 -4.60 20.34 13.49
N TRP A 294 -5.78 19.94 13.06
CA TRP A 294 -6.15 19.82 11.65
C TRP A 294 -7.00 21.01 11.24
N ASN A 295 -6.41 21.93 10.50
CA ASN A 295 -7.09 23.13 10.00
C ASN A 295 -7.34 23.00 8.49
N PHE A 296 -8.61 22.97 8.10
CA PHE A 296 -9.06 22.83 6.72
C PHE A 296 -9.40 24.17 6.06
N VAL A 297 -9.40 25.29 6.80
CA VAL A 297 -9.83 26.62 6.30
C VAL A 297 -8.81 27.20 5.34
N SER A 298 -7.55 27.20 5.72
CA SER A 298 -6.49 27.88 4.95
C SER A 298 -5.45 26.94 4.37
N ASN A 299 -5.43 25.71 4.83
CA ASN A 299 -4.37 24.80 4.50
C ASN A 299 -4.80 23.34 4.69
N TRP A 300 -4.98 22.64 3.60
CA TRP A 300 -5.25 21.21 3.65
C TRP A 300 -4.09 20.49 4.35
N PRO A 301 -4.31 19.85 5.51
CA PRO A 301 -3.21 19.34 6.34
C PRO A 301 -2.64 18.00 5.84
N PHE A 302 -3.14 17.46 4.75
CA PHE A 302 -2.75 16.15 4.22
C PHE A 302 -2.19 16.25 2.81
N VAL A 303 -1.26 15.36 2.43
CA VAL A 303 -0.59 15.39 1.12
C VAL A 303 -1.46 14.78 0.05
N GLU A 304 -1.93 13.56 0.24
CA GLU A 304 -2.60 12.78 -0.79
C GLU A 304 -3.70 11.86 -0.25
N LYS A 305 -4.59 11.47 -1.14
CA LYS A 305 -5.53 10.38 -0.95
C LYS A 305 -4.81 9.07 -1.18
N CYS A 306 -4.58 8.32 -0.12
CA CYS A 306 -3.82 7.08 -0.18
C CYS A 306 -4.61 5.89 -0.72
N LEU A 307 -5.93 5.87 -0.53
CA LEU A 307 -6.77 4.72 -0.87
C LEU A 307 -8.22 5.11 -1.07
N ALA A 308 -8.86 4.45 -2.03
CA ALA A 308 -10.31 4.32 -2.07
C ALA A 308 -10.65 2.85 -2.36
N THR A 309 -11.27 2.16 -1.42
CA THR A 309 -11.81 0.81 -1.61
C THR A 309 -13.31 0.80 -1.39
N ALA A 310 -14.01 0.02 -2.20
CA ALA A 310 -15.42 -0.28 -1.97
C ALA A 310 -15.51 -1.56 -1.12
N ASP A 311 -16.04 -1.44 0.10
CA ASP A 311 -16.19 -2.61 0.99
C ASP A 311 -17.57 -3.26 0.82
N GLN A 312 -18.59 -2.65 1.41
CA GLN A 312 -19.93 -3.21 1.41
C GLN A 312 -20.99 -2.14 1.11
N ALA A 313 -22.09 -2.60 0.52
CA ALA A 313 -23.21 -1.73 0.18
C ALA A 313 -23.94 -1.23 1.43
N TYR A 314 -24.36 0.03 1.40
CA TYR A 314 -25.28 0.59 2.38
C TYR A 314 -26.67 -0.01 2.22
N ASN A 315 -27.25 -0.55 3.30
CA ASN A 315 -28.54 -1.23 3.27
C ASN A 315 -29.75 -0.32 3.53
N GLY A 316 -29.56 1.00 3.52
CA GLY A 316 -30.61 2.00 3.72
C GLY A 316 -30.88 2.40 5.17
N SER A 317 -30.58 1.56 6.17
CA SER A 317 -30.77 1.85 7.59
C SER A 317 -29.46 2.00 8.35
N GLN A 318 -28.48 1.19 8.04
CA GLN A 318 -27.15 1.25 8.61
C GLN A 318 -26.14 0.70 7.59
N TYR A 319 -24.87 1.02 7.78
CA TYR A 319 -23.81 0.32 7.07
C TYR A 319 -23.66 -1.08 7.67
N THR A 320 -23.63 -2.07 6.80
CA THR A 320 -23.20 -3.43 7.15
C THR A 320 -21.69 -3.56 7.05
N GLY A 321 -21.05 -2.55 6.51
CA GLY A 321 -19.64 -2.26 6.34
C GLY A 321 -19.50 -0.88 5.70
N ASP A 322 -18.31 -0.49 5.34
CA ASP A 322 -18.06 0.77 4.67
C ASP A 322 -18.03 0.56 3.16
N THR A 323 -18.76 1.38 2.43
CA THR A 323 -18.76 1.34 0.96
C THR A 323 -17.42 1.83 0.40
N TYR A 324 -16.84 2.86 1.03
CA TYR A 324 -15.57 3.43 0.63
C TYR A 324 -14.71 3.78 1.84
N THR A 325 -13.41 3.53 1.73
CA THR A 325 -12.40 3.93 2.70
C THR A 325 -11.37 4.82 2.00
N TYR A 326 -11.11 5.99 2.58
CA TYR A 326 -10.11 6.94 2.09
C TYR A 326 -9.09 7.19 3.20
N VAL A 327 -7.81 7.01 2.88
CA VAL A 327 -6.69 7.21 3.81
C VAL A 327 -5.86 8.40 3.36
N TYR A 328 -5.54 9.30 4.28
CA TYR A 328 -4.75 10.49 4.04
C TYR A 328 -3.58 10.59 4.98
N GLU A 329 -2.44 10.98 4.44
CA GLU A 329 -1.25 11.31 5.20
C GLU A 329 -1.14 12.81 5.45
N HIS A 330 -0.60 13.20 6.59
CA HIS A 330 -0.41 14.61 6.93
C HIS A 330 0.72 15.25 6.12
N ALA A 331 0.48 16.42 5.52
CA ALA A 331 1.37 17.07 4.55
C ALA A 331 2.68 17.62 5.11
N LYS A 332 2.79 17.93 6.38
CA LYS A 332 3.85 18.80 6.91
C LYS A 332 4.71 18.21 8.02
N GLY A 333 5.15 16.99 7.88
CA GLY A 333 6.35 16.48 8.55
C GLY A 333 6.45 16.55 10.09
N LYS A 334 5.48 17.12 10.76
CA LYS A 334 5.42 17.13 12.22
C LYS A 334 4.03 16.70 12.64
N ASN A 335 3.88 15.56 13.26
CA ASN A 335 2.61 14.97 13.69
C ASN A 335 1.81 14.37 12.53
N HIS A 336 2.35 13.33 11.95
CA HIS A 336 1.79 12.60 10.83
C HIS A 336 0.78 11.59 11.32
N TYR A 337 -0.44 12.04 11.48
CA TYR A 337 -1.48 11.12 11.89
C TYR A 337 -2.41 10.87 10.73
N THR A 338 -2.50 9.63 10.33
CA THR A 338 -3.36 9.20 9.25
C THR A 338 -4.81 9.55 9.58
N MET A 339 -5.46 10.25 8.67
CA MET A 339 -6.90 10.44 8.67
C MET A 339 -7.54 9.42 7.74
N ILE A 340 -8.50 8.68 8.25
CA ILE A 340 -9.29 7.73 7.46
C ILE A 340 -10.72 8.25 7.39
N ILE A 341 -11.28 8.34 6.19
CA ILE A 341 -12.69 8.68 5.98
C ILE A 341 -13.39 7.44 5.43
N LYS A 342 -14.48 7.05 6.05
CA LYS A 342 -15.30 5.92 5.63
C LYS A 342 -16.74 6.34 5.38
N GLY A 343 -17.36 5.77 4.33
CA GLY A 343 -18.76 6.05 3.99
C GLY A 343 -19.10 5.69 2.56
N GLN A 344 -20.22 6.18 2.06
CA GLN A 344 -20.68 6.00 0.67
C GLN A 344 -19.77 6.70 -0.34
N ASP A 345 -19.89 6.34 -1.61
CA ASP A 345 -19.25 7.09 -2.70
C ASP A 345 -19.63 8.58 -2.66
N GLY A 346 -18.65 9.44 -2.86
CA GLY A 346 -18.83 10.89 -2.72
C GLY A 346 -19.11 11.34 -1.28
N THR A 347 -18.69 10.55 -0.28
CA THR A 347 -18.95 10.85 1.15
C THR A 347 -18.30 12.14 1.62
N TYR A 348 -17.24 12.58 0.94
CA TYR A 348 -16.56 13.82 1.28
C TYR A 348 -16.15 14.61 0.05
N SER A 349 -15.86 15.88 0.24
CA SER A 349 -15.26 16.75 -0.77
C SER A 349 -14.38 17.79 -0.10
N LYS A 350 -13.19 17.99 -0.68
CA LYS A 350 -12.26 19.03 -0.26
C LYS A 350 -12.73 20.37 -0.83
N GLN A 351 -13.02 21.33 0.03
CA GLN A 351 -13.42 22.67 -0.32
C GLN A 351 -12.29 23.67 0.04
N GLY A 352 -12.39 24.90 -0.48
CA GLY A 352 -11.36 25.92 -0.22
C GLY A 352 -11.24 26.35 1.24
N SER A 353 -12.31 26.21 2.03
CA SER A 353 -12.39 26.69 3.42
C SER A 353 -12.94 25.66 4.42
N TYR A 354 -13.13 24.42 4.00
CA TYR A 354 -13.58 23.31 4.86
C TYR A 354 -13.44 21.95 4.18
N LEU A 355 -13.46 20.91 4.99
CA LEU A 355 -13.70 19.54 4.55
C LEU A 355 -15.21 19.28 4.62
N LEU A 356 -15.85 19.05 3.48
CA LEU A 356 -17.27 18.73 3.40
C LEU A 356 -17.49 17.23 3.59
N MET A 357 -18.17 16.84 4.65
CA MET A 357 -18.74 15.50 4.79
C MET A 357 -20.11 15.48 4.11
N SER A 358 -20.15 15.08 2.85
CA SER A 358 -21.33 15.25 1.96
C SER A 358 -22.48 14.33 2.31
N LYS A 359 -22.19 13.16 2.87
CA LYS A 359 -23.18 12.11 3.15
C LYS A 359 -23.38 11.94 4.66
N ALA A 360 -24.61 11.63 5.04
CA ALA A 360 -24.91 11.17 6.39
C ALA A 360 -24.26 9.81 6.68
N LYS A 361 -24.09 9.50 7.95
CA LYS A 361 -23.50 8.25 8.44
C LYS A 361 -22.03 8.03 7.99
N SER A 362 -21.33 9.10 7.63
CA SER A 362 -19.90 9.08 7.38
C SER A 362 -19.10 9.14 8.67
N ARG A 363 -17.87 8.63 8.62
CA ARG A 363 -16.94 8.60 9.75
C ARG A 363 -15.59 9.15 9.34
N LEU A 364 -14.93 9.84 10.26
CA LEU A 364 -13.58 10.35 10.13
C LEU A 364 -12.77 9.89 11.33
N SER A 365 -11.67 9.14 11.09
CA SER A 365 -10.86 8.63 12.18
C SER A 365 -10.04 9.74 12.83
N LEU A 366 -9.99 9.71 14.16
CA LEU A 366 -9.01 10.44 14.92
C LEU A 366 -7.65 9.70 14.87
N PRO A 367 -6.53 10.41 14.97
CA PRO A 367 -5.21 9.77 15.03
C PRO A 367 -5.12 8.80 16.20
N VAL A 368 -4.18 7.85 16.12
CA VAL A 368 -3.83 6.97 17.23
C VAL A 368 -2.41 7.26 17.66
N LEU A 369 -2.23 7.63 18.92
CA LEU A 369 -0.93 7.74 19.53
C LEU A 369 -0.72 6.55 20.47
N PRO A 370 0.26 5.67 20.18
CA PRO A 370 0.56 4.54 21.04
C PRO A 370 0.87 4.99 22.47
N GLY A 371 0.25 4.34 23.44
CA GLY A 371 0.44 4.64 24.86
C GLY A 371 -0.22 5.95 25.35
N MET A 372 -0.96 6.66 24.50
CA MET A 372 -1.69 7.87 24.87
C MET A 372 -3.20 7.71 24.68
N ALA A 373 -3.96 8.38 25.52
CA ALA A 373 -5.41 8.47 25.45
C ALA A 373 -5.84 9.87 25.03
N ILE A 374 -6.99 10.00 24.40
CA ILE A 374 -7.57 11.30 24.10
C ILE A 374 -7.94 12.03 25.40
N LYS A 375 -7.39 13.22 25.61
CA LYS A 375 -7.74 14.14 26.69
C LYS A 375 -8.87 15.08 26.30
N SER A 376 -8.81 15.62 25.08
CA SER A 376 -9.90 16.46 24.58
C SER A 376 -9.99 16.40 23.05
N VAL A 377 -11.20 16.64 22.53
CA VAL A 377 -11.48 16.84 21.12
C VAL A 377 -12.34 18.07 20.94
N GLU A 378 -11.90 18.95 20.06
CA GLU A 378 -12.68 20.10 19.64
C GLU A 378 -12.88 20.07 18.13
N ILE A 379 -14.12 20.34 17.68
CA ILE A 379 -14.47 20.42 16.26
C ILE A 379 -15.16 21.73 15.96
N GLY A 380 -14.61 22.47 15.00
CA GLY A 380 -15.24 23.66 14.43
C GLY A 380 -15.81 23.36 13.04
N VAL A 381 -16.96 23.94 12.73
CA VAL A 381 -17.63 23.77 11.42
C VAL A 381 -17.99 25.15 10.84
N GLN A 382 -18.22 25.20 9.51
CA GLN A 382 -18.70 26.40 8.80
C GLN A 382 -20.24 26.44 8.70
N ASN A 383 -20.94 25.39 9.11
CA ASN A 383 -22.38 25.36 9.10
C ASN A 383 -22.95 26.44 10.03
N SER A 384 -23.95 27.18 9.54
CA SER A 384 -24.59 28.25 10.33
C SER A 384 -25.32 27.69 11.55
N ALA A 385 -25.56 28.55 12.53
CA ALA A 385 -26.35 28.21 13.72
C ALA A 385 -27.78 27.75 13.41
N THR A 386 -28.32 28.13 12.23
CA THR A 386 -29.64 27.70 11.76
C THR A 386 -29.66 26.21 11.36
N TYR A 387 -28.47 25.65 10.99
CA TYR A 387 -28.31 24.26 10.55
C TYR A 387 -27.17 23.57 11.30
N PRO A 388 -27.24 23.45 12.63
CA PRO A 388 -26.19 22.84 13.44
C PRO A 388 -26.12 21.34 13.13
N LYS A 389 -24.92 20.75 13.33
CA LYS A 389 -24.61 19.37 12.97
C LYS A 389 -24.37 18.51 14.22
N PRO A 390 -25.14 17.43 14.43
CA PRO A 390 -24.85 16.48 15.48
C PRO A 390 -23.59 15.70 15.15
N VAL A 391 -22.69 15.59 16.11
CA VAL A 391 -21.45 14.84 16.02
C VAL A 391 -21.32 13.90 17.20
N LYS A 392 -20.78 12.73 16.96
CA LYS A 392 -20.52 11.72 18.00
C LYS A 392 -19.09 11.21 17.87
N ILE A 393 -18.52 10.74 18.96
CA ILE A 393 -17.32 9.89 18.94
C ILE A 393 -17.78 8.43 19.02
N THR A 394 -17.25 7.58 18.14
CA THR A 394 -17.52 6.15 18.11
C THR A 394 -16.20 5.38 18.23
N LYS A 395 -16.27 4.11 18.64
CA LYS A 395 -15.12 3.20 18.58
C LYS A 395 -14.90 2.75 17.12
N ALA A 396 -13.68 2.33 16.81
CA ALA A 396 -13.35 1.78 15.48
C ALA A 396 -14.27 0.59 15.15
N ASP A 397 -14.63 0.49 13.87
CA ASP A 397 -15.46 -0.58 13.30
C ASP A 397 -16.85 -0.76 13.94
N SER A 398 -17.32 0.23 14.68
CA SER A 398 -18.60 0.22 15.35
C SER A 398 -19.36 1.53 15.14
N PHE A 399 -20.66 1.44 14.88
CA PHE A 399 -21.57 2.60 14.93
C PHE A 399 -22.06 2.89 16.36
N THR A 400 -21.60 2.10 17.35
CA THR A 400 -21.93 2.32 18.73
C THR A 400 -21.34 3.62 19.22
N THR A 401 -22.20 4.53 19.66
CA THR A 401 -21.78 5.80 20.22
C THR A 401 -20.92 5.55 21.47
N PHE A 402 -19.68 6.06 21.46
CA PHE A 402 -18.87 6.15 22.67
C PHE A 402 -19.32 7.35 23.49
N VAL A 403 -19.39 8.51 22.85
CA VAL A 403 -19.93 9.74 23.47
C VAL A 403 -20.46 10.68 22.37
N ALA A 404 -21.54 11.39 22.65
CA ALA A 404 -22.06 12.45 21.80
C ALA A 404 -21.54 13.81 22.29
N PHE A 405 -21.31 14.76 21.37
CA PHE A 405 -21.10 16.14 21.76
C PHE A 405 -22.36 16.69 22.44
N PRO A 406 -22.21 17.49 23.52
CA PRO A 406 -23.36 17.95 24.34
C PRO A 406 -24.38 18.73 23.54
N LYS A 407 -23.94 19.44 22.51
CA LYS A 407 -24.74 20.20 21.55
C LYS A 407 -24.34 19.89 20.13
N SER A 408 -25.25 20.11 19.19
CA SER A 408 -24.90 20.15 17.76
C SER A 408 -23.97 21.33 17.47
N VAL A 409 -22.94 21.08 16.64
CA VAL A 409 -21.91 22.06 16.33
C VAL A 409 -22.34 23.00 15.20
N SER A 410 -21.95 24.28 15.31
CA SER A 410 -22.14 25.32 14.28
C SER A 410 -20.92 26.22 14.22
N LYS A 411 -20.89 27.16 13.27
CA LYS A 411 -19.78 28.13 13.16
C LYS A 411 -19.65 29.02 14.39
N ASP A 412 -20.76 29.27 15.12
CA ASP A 412 -20.81 30.12 16.28
C ASP A 412 -20.67 29.34 17.60
N GLU A 413 -20.87 28.00 17.55
CA GLU A 413 -20.73 27.10 18.69
C GLU A 413 -19.92 25.86 18.28
N PRO A 414 -18.57 25.88 18.38
CA PRO A 414 -17.74 24.70 18.22
C PRO A 414 -18.09 23.63 19.25
N GLY A 415 -17.95 22.37 18.85
CA GLY A 415 -18.12 21.26 19.77
C GLY A 415 -16.86 20.97 20.54
N LYS A 416 -16.92 20.82 21.85
CA LYS A 416 -15.79 20.43 22.69
C LYS A 416 -16.16 19.28 23.61
N LEU A 417 -15.27 18.30 23.70
CA LEU A 417 -15.31 17.20 24.67
C LEU A 417 -14.00 17.20 25.44
N GLU A 418 -14.08 17.07 26.74
CA GLU A 418 -12.93 16.90 27.63
C GLU A 418 -13.11 15.60 28.42
N PHE A 419 -12.06 14.82 28.55
CA PHE A 419 -12.05 13.55 29.24
C PHE A 419 -11.15 13.61 30.49
N PRO A 420 -11.50 12.88 31.57
CA PRO A 420 -12.69 12.00 31.68
C PRO A 420 -14.00 12.78 31.77
N LEU A 421 -15.06 12.22 31.15
CA LEU A 421 -16.42 12.73 31.25
C LEU A 421 -17.15 12.00 32.35
N THR A 422 -17.86 12.73 33.21
CA THR A 422 -18.75 12.15 34.20
C THR A 422 -20.21 12.24 33.70
N SER A 423 -20.89 11.11 33.63
CA SER A 423 -22.31 11.00 33.26
C SER A 423 -23.01 10.14 34.26
N GLY A 424 -23.76 10.78 35.21
CA GLY A 424 -24.29 10.11 36.37
C GLY A 424 -23.19 9.53 37.26
N ASP A 425 -23.30 8.25 37.63
CA ASP A 425 -22.29 7.53 38.42
C ASP A 425 -21.16 6.91 37.58
N SER A 426 -21.13 7.17 36.25
CA SER A 426 -20.17 6.57 35.34
C SER A 426 -19.14 7.57 34.86
N THR A 427 -17.88 7.17 34.84
CA THR A 427 -16.77 7.92 34.22
C THR A 427 -16.46 7.33 32.85
N ILE A 428 -16.46 8.17 31.81
CA ILE A 428 -16.14 7.82 30.43
C ILE A 428 -14.74 8.32 30.13
N THR A 429 -13.83 7.39 29.86
CA THR A 429 -12.42 7.69 29.55
C THR A 429 -12.03 6.93 28.28
N PRO A 430 -11.41 7.60 27.28
CA PRO A 430 -10.83 6.92 26.13
C PRO A 430 -9.69 6.00 26.53
N GLU A 431 -9.62 4.85 25.87
CA GLU A 431 -8.54 3.87 26.07
C GLU A 431 -7.27 4.34 25.35
N ALA A 432 -6.12 4.14 25.98
CA ALA A 432 -4.84 4.46 25.36
C ALA A 432 -4.57 3.57 24.12
N GLY A 433 -4.11 4.20 23.03
CA GLY A 433 -3.82 3.50 21.78
C GLY A 433 -5.06 3.02 21.01
N GLN A 434 -6.26 3.28 21.51
CA GLN A 434 -7.51 2.94 20.82
C GLN A 434 -7.82 3.96 19.72
N ARG A 435 -8.24 3.48 18.54
CA ARG A 435 -8.76 4.35 17.48
C ARG A 435 -10.20 4.74 17.77
N TYR A 436 -10.48 6.04 17.65
CA TYR A 436 -11.81 6.62 17.74
C TYR A 436 -12.15 7.34 16.43
N TRP A 437 -13.45 7.55 16.20
CA TRP A 437 -13.96 8.16 14.99
C TRP A 437 -14.96 9.25 15.32
N LEU A 438 -14.89 10.36 14.60
CA LEU A 438 -15.99 11.31 14.54
C LEU A 438 -17.04 10.75 13.60
N TYR A 439 -18.25 10.62 14.07
CA TYR A 439 -19.40 10.12 13.32
C TYR A 439 -20.38 11.25 13.05
N PHE A 440 -20.80 11.38 11.78
CA PHE A 440 -21.66 12.43 11.29
C PHE A 440 -23.03 11.86 10.91
N ASP A 441 -24.04 12.09 11.74
CA ASP A 441 -25.41 11.58 11.52
C ASP A 441 -26.12 12.30 10.36
N SER A 442 -25.72 13.54 10.05
CA SER A 442 -26.33 14.35 9.00
C SER A 442 -25.37 14.66 7.87
N ALA A 443 -25.92 14.77 6.67
CA ALA A 443 -25.17 15.19 5.48
C ALA A 443 -24.75 16.66 5.56
N SER A 444 -23.78 17.03 4.70
CA SER A 444 -23.29 18.40 4.52
C SER A 444 -22.71 19.04 5.77
N THR A 445 -21.94 18.26 6.55
CA THR A 445 -21.15 18.81 7.65
C THR A 445 -19.87 19.42 7.09
N GLN A 446 -19.65 20.70 7.35
CA GLN A 446 -18.57 21.51 6.80
C GLN A 446 -17.49 21.72 7.87
N ILE A 447 -16.54 20.77 7.99
CA ILE A 447 -15.51 20.79 9.03
C ILE A 447 -14.47 21.84 8.71
N ALA A 448 -14.30 22.82 9.60
CA ALA A 448 -13.28 23.87 9.50
C ALA A 448 -11.96 23.45 10.15
N TYR A 449 -12.04 22.86 11.32
CA TYR A 449 -10.88 22.36 12.05
C TYR A 449 -11.25 21.23 13.01
N ILE A 450 -10.24 20.44 13.40
CA ILE A 450 -10.32 19.47 14.49
C ILE A 450 -9.04 19.61 15.32
N ASN A 451 -9.20 19.91 16.61
CA ASN A 451 -8.12 19.93 17.58
C ASN A 451 -8.25 18.75 18.52
N ILE A 452 -7.17 18.00 18.70
CA ILE A 452 -7.17 16.82 19.55
C ILE A 452 -5.98 16.94 20.50
N VAL A 453 -6.22 16.80 21.79
CA VAL A 453 -5.18 16.70 22.81
C VAL A 453 -5.14 15.26 23.33
N TYR A 454 -3.94 14.71 23.36
CA TYR A 454 -3.66 13.40 23.94
C TYR A 454 -2.87 13.56 25.22
N THR A 455 -3.06 12.64 26.14
CA THR A 455 -2.29 12.57 27.41
C THR A 455 -1.89 11.14 27.70
N LYS A 456 -0.79 10.96 28.41
CA LYS A 456 -0.47 9.66 29.01
C LYS A 456 -1.54 9.31 30.04
N PRO A 457 -2.00 8.05 30.06
CA PRO A 457 -2.83 7.59 31.17
C PRO A 457 -2.08 7.78 32.48
N ALA A 458 -2.79 8.18 33.53
CA ALA A 458 -2.22 8.16 34.86
C ALA A 458 -1.77 6.71 35.15
N VAL A 459 -0.53 6.54 35.55
CA VAL A 459 -0.04 5.25 36.04
C VAL A 459 -0.86 4.97 37.31
N ALA A 460 -1.62 3.86 37.31
CA ALA A 460 -2.26 3.41 38.53
C ALA A 460 -1.13 3.15 39.54
N GLU A 461 -1.08 3.89 40.62
CA GLU A 461 -0.22 3.57 41.76
C GLU A 461 -0.69 2.18 42.25
N GLU A 462 0.22 1.18 42.19
CA GLU A 462 -0.01 -0.16 42.74
C GLU A 462 -0.04 -0.14 44.27
#